data_1ae0cb84a9a75bab99b88eca98522933
#
_entry.id   1ae0cb84a9a75bab99b88eca98522933
#
_cell.length_a   1.000
_cell.length_b   1.000
_cell.length_c   1.000
_cell.angle_alpha   90.00
_cell.angle_beta   90.00
_cell.angle_gamma   90.00
#
_symmetry.space_group_name_H-M   'P 1'
#
loop_
_entity.id
_entity.type
_entity.pdbx_description
1 polymer ?
#
loop_
_entity_poly.entity_id
_entity_poly.type
_entity_poly.pdbx_seq_one_letter_code
_entity_poly.pdbx_strand_id
1 'polypeptide(L)'
;EPEQPIVRPSINFEPNRVDYENRTRRILENKRLDTSLPDGFPGEIVGDRVWDGRTIGGVEALIIALRGDDIEEIESALRYFKDLPGPNGPEQLEKDLFPLPNLGAKLESISQDLHHGRGLTILRGLQPERYTAEENILLFAGLASYLGEQRGCQDRYGNMLTHLVDMGFKFGKCSKRTPTFTGGSLPYHNDVCDILCMYIQDCAANGGESTLASSATVYNKIAATRPDVIKTLAAPVWIYDKDKTPAVWHARPILFREPNHGPFFCFSRQKITGSEHYPLSPTLPAMSEEEAEALDMVHYIAEDHGLTMSLRPGDMLFYNNLAVLHGRNAFTNNETGTHRRHILRLWVRNEEHAWQTP
;
A
#
# COMPACT_ATOMS: atom_id res chain seq x y z
N GLU A 1 -36.60 0.04 26.51
CA GLU A 1 -35.51 0.84 27.09
C GLU A 1 -34.71 1.38 25.91
N PRO A 2 -34.30 2.66 25.87
CA PRO A 2 -33.45 3.16 24.82
C PRO A 2 -32.11 2.45 24.92
N GLU A 3 -31.65 1.81 23.85
CA GLU A 3 -30.33 1.23 23.74
C GLU A 3 -29.30 2.31 24.13
N GLN A 4 -28.44 2.02 25.09
CA GLN A 4 -27.36 2.93 25.47
C GLN A 4 -26.46 3.09 24.22
N PRO A 5 -26.01 4.32 23.90
CA PRO A 5 -25.15 4.53 22.76
C PRO A 5 -23.87 3.69 22.92
N ILE A 6 -23.55 2.90 21.91
CA ILE A 6 -22.34 2.07 21.87
C ILE A 6 -21.16 3.03 21.93
N VAL A 7 -20.46 3.05 23.06
CA VAL A 7 -19.25 3.85 23.24
C VAL A 7 -18.11 3.13 22.51
N ARG A 8 -17.71 3.66 21.36
CA ARG A 8 -16.51 3.18 20.66
C ARG A 8 -15.27 3.70 21.40
N PRO A 9 -14.18 2.91 21.49
CA PRO A 9 -12.93 3.40 22.03
C PRO A 9 -12.43 4.61 21.19
N SER A 10 -11.69 5.50 21.83
CA SER A 10 -11.09 6.65 21.17
C SER A 10 -9.98 6.16 20.23
N ILE A 11 -10.35 5.89 18.99
CA ILE A 11 -9.43 5.52 17.90
C ILE A 11 -9.82 6.28 16.63
N ASN A 12 -8.88 7.04 16.11
CA ASN A 12 -9.09 7.88 14.94
C ASN A 12 -8.41 7.28 13.70
N PHE A 13 -8.78 7.80 12.54
CA PHE A 13 -8.09 7.50 11.30
C PHE A 13 -6.60 7.87 11.40
N GLU A 14 -6.30 9.06 11.89
CA GLU A 14 -4.93 9.46 12.22
C GLU A 14 -4.58 8.92 13.61
N PRO A 15 -3.58 8.02 13.72
CA PRO A 15 -3.17 7.45 14.99
C PRO A 15 -2.68 8.52 15.97
N ASN A 16 -2.96 8.32 17.26
CA ASN A 16 -2.47 9.16 18.35
C ASN A 16 -1.61 8.32 19.30
N ARG A 17 -0.30 8.61 19.35
CA ARG A 17 0.65 7.81 20.14
C ARG A 17 0.32 7.87 21.66
N VAL A 18 -0.10 9.01 22.16
CA VAL A 18 -0.45 9.15 23.60
C VAL A 18 -1.67 8.30 23.96
N ASP A 19 -2.69 8.31 23.12
CA ASP A 19 -3.89 7.48 23.30
C ASP A 19 -3.55 5.98 23.25
N TYR A 20 -2.70 5.58 22.31
CA TYR A 20 -2.20 4.22 22.18
C TYR A 20 -1.42 3.79 23.43
N GLU A 21 -0.44 4.56 23.89
CA GLU A 21 0.37 4.24 25.06
C GLU A 21 -0.48 4.16 26.36
N ASN A 22 -1.45 5.06 26.52
CA ASN A 22 -2.37 5.03 27.64
C ASN A 22 -3.29 3.79 27.61
N ARG A 23 -3.74 3.39 26.42
CA ARG A 23 -4.54 2.17 26.20
C ARG A 23 -3.73 0.93 26.55
N THR A 24 -2.53 0.81 25.99
CA THR A 24 -1.61 -0.31 26.26
C THR A 24 -1.33 -0.44 27.75
N ARG A 25 -1.07 0.68 28.44
CA ARG A 25 -0.85 0.66 29.91
C ARG A 25 -2.06 0.10 30.66
N ARG A 26 -3.29 0.57 30.36
CA ARG A 26 -4.51 0.07 30.99
C ARG A 26 -4.72 -1.43 30.77
N ILE A 27 -4.44 -1.91 29.55
CA ILE A 27 -4.58 -3.33 29.22
C ILE A 27 -3.58 -4.17 30.01
N LEU A 28 -2.31 -3.74 30.06
CA LEU A 28 -1.24 -4.45 30.79
C LEU A 28 -1.50 -4.50 32.31
N GLU A 29 -2.09 -3.44 32.88
CA GLU A 29 -2.41 -3.37 34.33
C GLU A 29 -3.60 -4.24 34.69
N ASN A 30 -4.58 -4.42 33.82
CA ASN A 30 -5.88 -4.99 34.15
C ASN A 30 -6.12 -6.40 33.58
N LYS A 31 -5.20 -6.94 32.76
CA LYS A 31 -5.38 -8.26 32.11
C LYS A 31 -4.18 -9.16 32.28
N ARG A 32 -4.49 -10.45 32.51
CA ARG A 32 -3.51 -11.51 32.29
C ARG A 32 -3.47 -11.83 30.79
N LEU A 33 -2.40 -11.43 30.14
CA LEU A 33 -2.23 -11.64 28.71
C LEU A 33 -1.95 -13.11 28.39
N ASP A 34 -2.48 -13.57 27.26
CA ASP A 34 -2.10 -14.86 26.70
C ASP A 34 -0.72 -14.74 26.04
N THR A 35 0.18 -15.61 26.40
CA THR A 35 1.57 -15.62 25.92
C THR A 35 1.80 -16.61 24.78
N SER A 36 0.76 -17.33 24.35
CA SER A 36 0.84 -18.28 23.24
C SER A 36 0.40 -17.67 21.94
N LEU A 37 1.08 -17.99 20.84
CA LEU A 37 0.63 -17.65 19.49
C LEU A 37 -0.57 -18.54 19.10
N PRO A 38 -1.46 -18.05 18.21
CA PRO A 38 -2.50 -18.91 17.66
C PRO A 38 -1.91 -19.98 16.77
N ASP A 39 -2.64 -21.09 16.63
CA ASP A 39 -2.21 -22.24 15.86
C ASP A 39 -1.83 -21.88 14.42
N GLY A 40 -0.65 -22.35 14.00
CA GLY A 40 -0.13 -22.14 12.66
C GLY A 40 0.56 -20.80 12.42
N PHE A 41 0.63 -19.91 13.42
CA PHE A 41 1.44 -18.71 13.35
C PHE A 41 2.84 -18.97 13.91
N PRO A 42 3.92 -18.70 13.13
CA PRO A 42 5.29 -18.96 13.58
C PRO A 42 5.74 -17.96 14.65
N GLY A 43 6.67 -18.35 15.50
CA GLY A 43 7.30 -17.44 16.46
C GLY A 43 8.13 -16.35 15.79
N GLU A 44 8.66 -16.63 14.61
CA GLU A 44 9.46 -15.70 13.82
C GLU A 44 9.36 -16.03 12.34
N ILE A 45 9.32 -14.99 11.50
CA ILE A 45 9.52 -15.05 10.05
C ILE A 45 11.00 -14.75 9.79
N VAL A 46 11.61 -15.47 8.85
CA VAL A 46 13.00 -15.29 8.44
C VAL A 46 13.11 -15.04 6.93
N GLY A 47 14.27 -14.55 6.47
CA GLY A 47 14.58 -14.31 5.07
C GLY A 47 14.57 -12.83 4.69
N ASP A 48 14.77 -12.53 3.41
CA ASP A 48 15.06 -11.19 2.89
C ASP A 48 13.92 -10.19 3.07
N ARG A 49 12.69 -10.65 3.21
CA ARG A 49 11.53 -9.82 3.51
C ARG A 49 11.49 -9.27 4.95
N VAL A 50 12.38 -9.77 5.84
CA VAL A 50 12.55 -9.22 7.19
C VAL A 50 13.62 -8.15 7.14
N TRP A 51 13.19 -6.91 6.95
CA TRP A 51 14.08 -5.76 6.91
C TRP A 51 13.60 -4.65 7.85
N ASP A 52 14.54 -3.86 8.32
CA ASP A 52 14.32 -2.67 9.17
C ASP A 52 14.76 -1.43 8.37
N GLY A 53 13.88 -0.45 8.26
CA GLY A 53 14.14 0.77 7.50
C GLY A 53 15.36 1.57 7.98
N ARG A 54 15.74 1.38 9.26
CA ARG A 54 16.94 2.02 9.86
C ARG A 54 18.24 1.36 9.42
N THR A 55 18.21 0.11 8.95
CA THR A 55 19.41 -0.69 8.63
C THR A 55 19.46 -1.17 7.18
N ILE A 56 18.39 -0.99 6.40
CA ILE A 56 18.28 -1.46 5.00
C ILE A 56 19.27 -0.74 4.04
N GLY A 57 19.96 0.30 4.50
CA GLY A 57 20.87 1.09 3.67
C GLY A 57 20.21 2.30 2.99
N GLY A 58 19.03 2.69 3.45
CA GLY A 58 18.27 3.81 2.93
C GLY A 58 17.67 3.57 1.54
N VAL A 59 17.17 4.64 0.93
CA VAL A 59 16.51 4.59 -0.38
C VAL A 59 17.48 4.14 -1.50
N GLU A 60 18.75 4.53 -1.41
CA GLU A 60 19.76 4.23 -2.45
C GLU A 60 20.01 2.72 -2.60
N ALA A 61 19.87 1.94 -1.53
CA ALA A 61 20.02 0.48 -1.57
C ALA A 61 18.85 -0.24 -2.30
N LEU A 62 17.79 0.48 -2.63
CA LEU A 62 16.60 -0.03 -3.31
C LEU A 62 16.55 0.35 -4.79
N ILE A 63 17.49 1.20 -5.25
CA ILE A 63 17.45 1.77 -6.59
C ILE A 63 18.15 0.85 -7.58
N ILE A 64 17.43 0.47 -8.61
CA ILE A 64 17.96 -0.07 -9.85
C ILE A 64 17.96 1.07 -10.88
N ALA A 65 19.16 1.53 -11.24
CA ALA A 65 19.32 2.61 -12.19
C ALA A 65 19.18 2.10 -13.63
N LEU A 66 18.32 2.75 -14.40
CA LEU A 66 18.27 2.59 -15.86
C LEU A 66 19.47 3.29 -16.50
N ARG A 67 20.12 2.63 -17.41
CA ARG A 67 21.24 3.15 -18.22
C ARG A 67 20.71 3.73 -19.53
N GLY A 68 21.56 4.41 -20.28
CA GLY A 68 21.20 4.95 -21.60
C GLY A 68 20.61 3.90 -22.53
N ASP A 69 21.25 2.74 -22.62
CA ASP A 69 20.78 1.61 -23.42
C ASP A 69 19.40 1.09 -22.99
N ASP A 70 19.15 1.04 -21.67
CA ASP A 70 17.84 0.65 -21.12
C ASP A 70 16.74 1.66 -21.53
N ILE A 71 17.06 2.98 -21.51
CA ILE A 71 16.13 4.05 -21.91
C ILE A 71 15.84 3.97 -23.42
N GLU A 72 16.87 3.77 -24.27
CA GLU A 72 16.70 3.62 -25.71
C GLU A 72 15.84 2.40 -26.07
N GLU A 73 16.00 1.30 -25.34
CA GLU A 73 15.18 0.10 -25.49
C GLU A 73 13.71 0.36 -25.11
N ILE A 74 13.46 1.06 -24.00
CA ILE A 74 12.12 1.47 -23.56
C ILE A 74 11.47 2.39 -24.59
N GLU A 75 12.19 3.40 -25.10
CA GLU A 75 11.67 4.32 -26.12
C GLU A 75 11.41 3.61 -27.45
N SER A 76 12.19 2.58 -27.78
CA SER A 76 11.97 1.76 -28.96
C SER A 76 10.72 0.89 -28.83
N ALA A 77 10.50 0.30 -27.68
CA ALA A 77 9.29 -0.46 -27.39
C ALA A 77 8.04 0.43 -27.42
N LEU A 78 8.13 1.66 -26.91
CA LEU A 78 7.04 2.65 -26.98
C LEU A 78 6.70 2.99 -28.44
N ARG A 79 7.70 3.28 -29.27
CA ARG A 79 7.49 3.55 -30.72
C ARG A 79 6.85 2.34 -31.39
N TYR A 80 7.40 1.15 -31.16
CA TYR A 80 6.85 -0.09 -31.72
C TYR A 80 5.36 -0.25 -31.36
N PHE A 81 4.99 -0.10 -30.10
CA PHE A 81 3.60 -0.22 -29.66
C PHE A 81 2.70 0.82 -30.34
N LYS A 82 3.12 2.08 -30.43
CA LYS A 82 2.37 3.17 -31.06
C LYS A 82 2.16 2.96 -32.56
N ASP A 83 3.07 2.26 -33.25
CA ASP A 83 3.02 1.99 -34.67
C ASP A 83 2.20 0.72 -35.04
N LEU A 84 1.75 -0.05 -34.02
CA LEU A 84 0.92 -1.22 -34.27
C LEU A 84 -0.46 -0.80 -34.83
N PRO A 85 -1.05 -1.63 -35.71
CA PRO A 85 -2.38 -1.36 -36.26
C PRO A 85 -3.46 -1.57 -35.20
N GLY A 86 -4.39 -0.62 -35.07
CA GLY A 86 -5.54 -0.72 -34.16
C GLY A 86 -5.51 0.30 -33.02
N PRO A 87 -6.40 0.15 -32.03
CA PRO A 87 -6.39 0.99 -30.85
C PRO A 87 -5.17 0.63 -29.97
N ASN A 88 -4.29 1.61 -29.72
CA ASN A 88 -3.03 1.42 -29.01
C ASN A 88 -3.09 2.10 -27.62
N GLY A 89 -4.18 1.89 -26.89
CA GLY A 89 -4.35 2.39 -25.54
C GLY A 89 -3.67 1.52 -24.47
N PRO A 90 -3.52 2.03 -23.25
CA PRO A 90 -2.86 1.30 -22.17
C PRO A 90 -3.57 -0.02 -21.80
N GLU A 91 -4.86 -0.17 -22.12
CA GLU A 91 -5.65 -1.37 -21.89
C GLU A 91 -5.28 -2.54 -22.81
N GLN A 92 -4.75 -2.25 -24.01
CA GLN A 92 -4.28 -3.26 -24.97
C GLN A 92 -2.81 -3.62 -24.77
N LEU A 93 -2.10 -2.87 -23.91
CA LEU A 93 -0.67 -3.04 -23.74
C LEU A 93 -0.36 -4.27 -22.88
N GLU A 94 0.27 -5.26 -23.50
CA GLU A 94 0.74 -6.50 -22.91
C GLU A 94 2.26 -6.62 -23.09
N LYS A 95 2.91 -7.53 -22.36
CA LYS A 95 4.36 -7.75 -22.40
C LYS A 95 4.87 -7.98 -23.81
N ASP A 96 4.19 -8.81 -24.62
CA ASP A 96 4.59 -9.16 -25.98
C ASP A 96 4.47 -7.98 -26.96
N LEU A 97 3.63 -6.99 -26.63
CA LEU A 97 3.45 -5.78 -27.42
C LEU A 97 4.39 -4.63 -27.00
N PHE A 98 5.17 -4.84 -25.93
CA PHE A 98 6.18 -3.89 -25.45
C PHE A 98 7.55 -4.60 -25.31
N PRO A 99 8.22 -4.94 -26.43
CA PRO A 99 9.38 -5.83 -26.39
C PRO A 99 10.60 -5.15 -25.76
N LEU A 100 11.14 -5.80 -24.71
CA LEU A 100 12.35 -5.40 -23.99
C LEU A 100 13.36 -6.56 -23.98
N PRO A 101 14.09 -6.80 -25.08
CA PRO A 101 14.93 -7.98 -25.23
C PRO A 101 16.07 -8.09 -24.21
N ASN A 102 16.57 -6.97 -23.67
CA ASN A 102 17.63 -6.97 -22.66
C ASN A 102 17.11 -6.58 -21.29
N LEU A 103 16.30 -5.51 -21.19
CA LEU A 103 15.75 -5.02 -19.91
C LEU A 103 14.71 -5.98 -19.37
N GLY A 104 13.99 -6.73 -20.21
CA GLY A 104 12.95 -7.67 -19.81
C GLY A 104 13.43 -8.67 -18.74
N ALA A 105 14.61 -9.25 -18.91
CA ALA A 105 15.18 -10.18 -17.92
C ALA A 105 15.46 -9.53 -16.56
N LYS A 106 15.86 -8.23 -16.53
CA LYS A 106 16.01 -7.47 -15.28
C LYS A 106 14.65 -7.26 -14.58
N LEU A 107 13.61 -6.90 -15.36
CA LEU A 107 12.26 -6.70 -14.84
C LEU A 107 11.65 -8.00 -14.29
N GLU A 108 11.88 -9.12 -14.94
CA GLU A 108 11.50 -10.45 -14.44
C GLU A 108 12.23 -10.81 -13.15
N SER A 109 13.52 -10.49 -13.02
CA SER A 109 14.27 -10.65 -11.78
C SER A 109 13.70 -9.75 -10.67
N ILE A 110 13.29 -8.52 -11.01
CA ILE A 110 12.58 -7.64 -10.07
C ILE A 110 11.26 -8.29 -9.63
N SER A 111 10.47 -8.85 -10.57
CA SER A 111 9.22 -9.54 -10.22
C SER A 111 9.46 -10.68 -9.22
N GLN A 112 10.50 -11.48 -9.42
CA GLN A 112 10.87 -12.55 -8.48
C GLN A 112 11.26 -12.00 -7.10
N ASP A 113 12.08 -10.92 -7.03
CA ASP A 113 12.47 -10.30 -5.76
C ASP A 113 11.26 -9.68 -5.03
N LEU A 114 10.31 -9.10 -5.77
CA LEU A 114 9.07 -8.60 -5.19
C LEU A 114 8.23 -9.71 -4.52
N HIS A 115 8.19 -10.91 -5.10
CA HIS A 115 7.37 -12.02 -4.58
C HIS A 115 8.09 -12.86 -3.54
N HIS A 116 9.40 -13.10 -3.69
CA HIS A 116 10.15 -14.07 -2.90
C HIS A 116 11.32 -13.49 -2.10
N GLY A 117 11.74 -12.26 -2.42
CA GLY A 117 12.84 -11.57 -1.78
C GLY A 117 12.38 -10.44 -0.84
N ARG A 118 13.04 -9.29 -0.99
CA ARG A 118 12.82 -8.10 -0.14
C ARG A 118 11.42 -7.51 -0.28
N GLY A 119 10.78 -7.67 -1.43
CA GLY A 119 9.42 -7.23 -1.68
C GLY A 119 9.28 -5.78 -2.09
N LEU A 120 10.36 -5.04 -2.37
CA LEU A 120 10.30 -3.66 -2.84
C LEU A 120 11.52 -3.27 -3.67
N THR A 121 11.31 -2.41 -4.67
CA THR A 121 12.37 -1.92 -5.60
C THR A 121 11.97 -0.55 -6.17
N ILE A 122 12.96 0.29 -6.46
CA ILE A 122 12.81 1.55 -7.17
C ILE A 122 13.57 1.44 -8.49
N LEU A 123 12.88 1.63 -9.61
CA LEU A 123 13.47 1.79 -10.91
C LEU A 123 13.64 3.28 -11.22
N ARG A 124 14.85 3.75 -11.44
CA ARG A 124 15.18 5.18 -11.61
C ARG A 124 15.91 5.44 -12.92
N GLY A 125 15.51 6.48 -13.64
CA GLY A 125 16.23 6.94 -14.83
C GLY A 125 15.36 7.60 -15.90
N LEU A 126 14.04 7.38 -15.88
CA LEU A 126 13.10 8.06 -16.74
C LEU A 126 12.96 9.55 -16.34
N GLN A 127 12.59 10.38 -17.30
CA GLN A 127 12.35 11.81 -17.15
C GLN A 127 10.95 12.12 -17.70
N PRO A 128 9.91 12.18 -16.86
CA PRO A 128 8.50 12.32 -17.29
C PRO A 128 8.27 13.52 -18.22
N GLU A 129 9.01 14.59 -18.03
CA GLU A 129 8.92 15.81 -18.83
C GLU A 129 9.35 15.65 -20.30
N ARG A 130 10.04 14.58 -20.63
CA ARG A 130 10.45 14.25 -22.01
C ARG A 130 9.33 13.58 -22.83
N TYR A 131 8.26 13.15 -22.17
CA TYR A 131 7.19 12.37 -22.75
C TYR A 131 5.85 13.08 -22.58
N THR A 132 4.93 12.85 -23.51
CA THR A 132 3.54 13.28 -23.34
C THR A 132 2.87 12.54 -22.18
N ALA A 133 1.72 13.02 -21.72
CA ALA A 133 0.96 12.34 -20.67
C ALA A 133 0.57 10.92 -21.07
N GLU A 134 0.17 10.72 -22.34
CA GLU A 134 -0.14 9.40 -22.89
C GLU A 134 1.10 8.49 -22.93
N GLU A 135 2.21 8.98 -23.41
CA GLU A 135 3.47 8.21 -23.46
C GLU A 135 3.94 7.80 -22.07
N ASN A 136 3.84 8.66 -21.06
CA ASN A 136 4.13 8.30 -19.68
C ASN A 136 3.25 7.14 -19.18
N ILE A 137 1.97 7.14 -19.54
CA ILE A 137 1.05 6.04 -19.19
C ILE A 137 1.45 4.75 -19.90
N LEU A 138 1.77 4.81 -21.21
CA LEU A 138 2.19 3.65 -21.99
C LEU A 138 3.52 3.07 -21.48
N LEU A 139 4.52 3.93 -21.23
CA LEU A 139 5.80 3.52 -20.64
C LEU A 139 5.59 2.79 -19.30
N PHE A 140 4.78 3.37 -18.42
CA PHE A 140 4.49 2.79 -17.13
C PHE A 140 3.75 1.45 -17.24
N ALA A 141 2.72 1.37 -18.08
CA ALA A 141 1.98 0.14 -18.31
C ALA A 141 2.84 -0.96 -18.95
N GLY A 142 3.72 -0.58 -19.89
CA GLY A 142 4.65 -1.50 -20.55
C GLY A 142 5.67 -2.09 -19.59
N LEU A 143 6.31 -1.29 -18.76
CA LEU A 143 7.26 -1.77 -17.77
C LEU A 143 6.56 -2.61 -16.68
N ALA A 144 5.37 -2.20 -16.23
CA ALA A 144 4.60 -2.94 -15.24
C ALA A 144 4.12 -4.32 -15.74
N SER A 145 3.93 -4.51 -17.04
CA SER A 145 3.51 -5.80 -17.63
C SER A 145 4.55 -6.92 -17.44
N TYR A 146 5.82 -6.57 -17.22
CA TYR A 146 6.87 -7.52 -16.88
C TYR A 146 6.86 -7.96 -15.42
N LEU A 147 6.14 -7.22 -14.55
CA LEU A 147 6.01 -7.57 -13.14
C LEU A 147 4.78 -8.43 -12.89
N GLY A 148 3.76 -8.32 -13.75
CA GLY A 148 2.55 -9.11 -13.70
C GLY A 148 1.64 -8.81 -14.89
N GLU A 149 1.03 -9.86 -15.44
CA GLU A 149 0.23 -9.83 -16.66
C GLU A 149 -1.16 -9.27 -16.41
N GLN A 150 -1.72 -9.54 -15.21
CA GLN A 150 -3.07 -9.12 -14.87
C GLN A 150 -3.06 -7.75 -14.22
N ARG A 151 -4.06 -6.93 -14.55
CA ARG A 151 -4.27 -5.61 -13.97
C ARG A 151 -5.51 -5.58 -13.11
N GLY A 152 -5.36 -5.06 -11.89
CA GLY A 152 -6.47 -4.92 -10.94
C GLY A 152 -7.30 -3.67 -11.21
N CYS A 153 -8.63 -3.82 -11.11
CA CYS A 153 -9.55 -2.68 -11.14
C CYS A 153 -9.43 -1.86 -9.85
N GLN A 154 -9.20 -0.56 -9.98
CA GLN A 154 -9.01 0.34 -8.84
C GLN A 154 -10.30 1.05 -8.41
N ASP A 155 -11.36 0.94 -9.20
CA ASP A 155 -12.67 1.48 -8.88
C ASP A 155 -13.81 0.62 -9.45
N ARG A 156 -15.06 1.03 -9.15
CA ARG A 156 -16.29 0.34 -9.62
C ARG A 156 -16.56 0.50 -11.11
N TYR A 157 -15.82 1.33 -11.82
CA TYR A 157 -15.98 1.57 -13.25
C TYR A 157 -15.04 0.74 -14.11
N GLY A 158 -14.17 -0.05 -13.47
CA GLY A 158 -13.20 -0.91 -14.15
C GLY A 158 -11.91 -0.18 -14.53
N ASN A 159 -11.66 1.01 -14.00
CA ASN A 159 -10.41 1.71 -14.25
C ASN A 159 -9.23 0.97 -13.60
N MET A 160 -8.25 0.62 -14.40
CA MET A 160 -7.07 -0.12 -13.95
C MET A 160 -5.89 0.81 -13.62
N LEU A 161 -5.86 2.03 -14.15
CA LEU A 161 -4.87 3.05 -13.86
C LEU A 161 -5.52 4.21 -13.09
N THR A 162 -4.83 4.69 -12.06
CA THR A 162 -5.29 5.82 -11.25
C THR A 162 -4.25 6.92 -11.19
N HIS A 163 -4.71 8.16 -11.35
CA HIS A 163 -3.92 9.36 -11.07
C HIS A 163 -4.10 9.76 -9.62
N LEU A 164 -3.05 9.61 -8.80
CA LEU A 164 -3.03 10.04 -7.41
C LEU A 164 -2.63 11.52 -7.37
N VAL A 165 -3.64 12.38 -7.27
CA VAL A 165 -3.50 13.83 -7.20
C VAL A 165 -4.35 14.37 -6.04
N ASP A 166 -3.95 15.48 -5.47
CA ASP A 166 -4.83 16.22 -4.56
C ASP A 166 -5.95 16.88 -5.37
N MET A 167 -7.16 16.39 -5.19
CA MET A 167 -8.36 16.90 -5.85
C MET A 167 -8.88 18.21 -5.23
N GLY A 168 -8.29 18.64 -4.10
CA GLY A 168 -8.67 19.87 -3.40
C GLY A 168 -10.15 19.91 -2.99
N PHE A 169 -10.64 21.07 -2.61
CA PHE A 169 -12.05 21.31 -2.24
C PHE A 169 -13.01 21.49 -3.44
N LYS A 170 -12.53 21.32 -4.68
CA LYS A 170 -13.30 21.57 -5.90
C LYS A 170 -14.46 20.62 -6.16
N PHE A 171 -14.47 19.46 -5.53
CA PHE A 171 -15.60 18.53 -5.60
C PHE A 171 -16.50 18.81 -4.38
N GLY A 172 -17.71 19.32 -4.63
CA GLY A 172 -18.65 19.77 -3.62
C GLY A 172 -18.88 18.78 -2.46
N LYS A 173 -19.58 19.22 -1.42
CA LYS A 173 -19.84 18.51 -0.14
C LYS A 173 -20.39 17.06 -0.24
N CYS A 174 -20.62 16.54 -1.45
CA CYS A 174 -21.33 15.29 -1.70
C CYS A 174 -20.43 14.09 -2.07
N SER A 175 -19.09 14.24 -2.17
CA SER A 175 -18.24 13.09 -2.49
C SER A 175 -17.52 12.61 -1.22
N LYS A 176 -17.80 11.38 -0.81
CA LYS A 176 -16.99 10.66 0.18
C LYS A 176 -15.56 10.56 -0.39
N ARG A 177 -14.68 11.39 0.12
CA ARG A 177 -13.29 11.44 -0.35
C ARG A 177 -12.48 10.41 0.40
N THR A 178 -11.81 9.56 -0.34
CA THR A 178 -10.75 8.76 0.28
C THR A 178 -9.56 9.67 0.56
N PRO A 179 -8.87 9.52 1.70
CA PRO A 179 -7.67 10.29 2.04
C PRO A 179 -6.59 10.22 0.96
N THR A 180 -6.59 9.19 0.12
CA THR A 180 -5.71 9.00 -1.03
C THR A 180 -5.66 10.22 -1.98
N PHE A 181 -6.79 10.92 -2.16
CA PHE A 181 -6.93 12.08 -3.05
C PHE A 181 -6.95 13.41 -2.30
N THR A 182 -6.35 13.45 -1.11
CA THR A 182 -6.21 14.65 -0.29
C THR A 182 -4.75 14.86 0.10
N GLY A 183 -4.42 16.07 0.57
CA GLY A 183 -3.10 16.37 1.13
C GLY A 183 -2.84 15.81 2.54
N GLY A 184 -3.82 15.16 3.18
CA GLY A 184 -3.67 14.56 4.51
C GLY A 184 -2.72 13.36 4.52
N SER A 185 -2.27 12.95 5.71
CA SER A 185 -1.46 11.75 5.90
C SER A 185 -2.26 10.48 5.59
N LEU A 186 -1.55 9.43 5.22
CA LEU A 186 -2.09 8.08 5.10
C LEU A 186 -1.36 7.18 6.09
N PRO A 187 -2.01 6.75 7.20
CA PRO A 187 -1.45 5.76 8.10
C PRO A 187 -1.11 4.46 7.38
N TYR A 188 -0.21 3.66 7.93
CA TYR A 188 0.15 2.36 7.35
C TYR A 188 -1.08 1.48 7.09
N HIS A 189 -1.14 0.92 5.88
CA HIS A 189 -2.22 0.08 5.38
C HIS A 189 -1.74 -0.81 4.23
N ASN A 190 -2.64 -1.63 3.70
CA ASN A 190 -2.47 -2.34 2.43
C ASN A 190 -3.58 -1.91 1.47
N ASP A 191 -3.26 -1.85 0.18
CA ASP A 191 -4.24 -1.81 -0.89
C ASP A 191 -4.81 -3.24 -1.14
N VAL A 192 -5.76 -3.36 -2.06
CA VAL A 192 -6.37 -4.66 -2.40
C VAL A 192 -5.75 -5.24 -3.69
N CYS A 193 -4.45 -5.42 -3.68
CA CYS A 193 -3.66 -5.91 -4.81
C CYS A 193 -2.48 -6.77 -4.35
N ASP A 194 -1.84 -7.47 -5.30
CA ASP A 194 -0.61 -8.22 -5.04
C ASP A 194 0.61 -7.30 -5.15
N ILE A 195 0.90 -6.81 -6.35
CA ILE A 195 1.98 -5.86 -6.58
C ILE A 195 1.39 -4.47 -6.84
N LEU A 196 1.87 -3.50 -6.07
CA LEU A 196 1.55 -2.10 -6.27
C LEU A 196 2.68 -1.41 -7.02
N CYS A 197 2.32 -0.78 -8.13
CA CYS A 197 3.23 -0.02 -8.97
C CYS A 197 2.88 1.46 -8.90
N MET A 198 3.87 2.32 -8.66
CA MET A 198 3.72 3.77 -8.66
C MET A 198 4.76 4.40 -9.57
N TYR A 199 4.37 5.34 -10.43
CA TYR A 199 5.26 6.13 -11.26
C TYR A 199 5.11 7.61 -10.90
N ILE A 200 6.18 8.21 -10.43
CA ILE A 200 6.21 9.58 -9.94
C ILE A 200 6.30 10.53 -11.13
N GLN A 201 5.23 11.30 -11.37
CA GLN A 201 5.18 12.33 -12.43
C GLN A 201 5.67 13.67 -11.91
N ASP A 202 5.23 14.06 -10.72
CA ASP A 202 5.65 15.29 -10.04
C ASP A 202 5.51 15.11 -8.52
N CYS A 203 6.28 15.88 -7.77
CA CYS A 203 6.30 15.87 -6.32
C CYS A 203 5.56 17.08 -5.73
N ALA A 204 5.10 16.94 -4.49
CA ALA A 204 4.56 18.05 -3.72
C ALA A 204 5.65 19.10 -3.44
N ALA A 205 5.23 20.32 -3.15
CA ALA A 205 6.15 21.38 -2.70
C ALA A 205 6.77 21.05 -1.34
N ASN A 206 5.98 20.47 -0.42
CA ASN A 206 6.45 20.02 0.89
C ASN A 206 5.74 18.72 1.29
N GLY A 207 6.46 17.78 1.90
CA GLY A 207 5.92 16.53 2.40
C GLY A 207 5.59 15.53 1.28
N GLY A 208 4.72 14.57 1.59
CA GLY A 208 4.26 13.56 0.65
C GLY A 208 5.21 12.39 0.48
N GLU A 209 6.19 12.25 1.37
CA GLU A 209 7.10 11.11 1.40
C GLU A 209 6.30 9.81 1.55
N SER A 210 6.69 8.80 0.80
CA SER A 210 6.17 7.46 0.96
C SER A 210 6.82 6.77 2.16
N THR A 211 6.02 6.13 3.01
CA THR A 211 6.51 5.35 4.15
C THR A 211 6.21 3.88 3.91
N LEU A 212 7.23 3.03 4.03
CA LEU A 212 7.12 1.58 3.85
C LEU A 212 7.67 0.85 5.06
N ALA A 213 7.05 -0.25 5.45
CA ALA A 213 7.53 -1.13 6.52
C ALA A 213 7.36 -2.59 6.14
N SER A 214 8.34 -3.42 6.50
CA SER A 214 8.24 -4.87 6.31
C SER A 214 7.10 -5.44 7.16
N SER A 215 6.10 -6.07 6.54
CA SER A 215 5.04 -6.81 7.23
C SER A 215 5.63 -7.90 8.13
N ALA A 216 6.69 -8.57 7.68
CA ALA A 216 7.37 -9.62 8.45
C ALA A 216 8.08 -9.05 9.69
N THR A 217 8.75 -7.90 9.58
CA THR A 217 9.37 -7.23 10.74
C THR A 217 8.30 -6.80 11.75
N VAL A 218 7.21 -6.19 11.30
CA VAL A 218 6.09 -5.81 12.19
C VAL A 218 5.52 -7.03 12.88
N TYR A 219 5.25 -8.11 12.14
CA TYR A 219 4.80 -9.37 12.72
C TYR A 219 5.76 -9.90 13.79
N ASN A 220 7.04 -10.01 13.48
CA ASN A 220 8.07 -10.56 14.39
C ASN A 220 8.16 -9.75 15.70
N LYS A 221 8.07 -8.42 15.63
CA LYS A 221 8.09 -7.56 16.82
C LYS A 221 6.87 -7.80 17.71
N ILE A 222 5.68 -7.94 17.11
CA ILE A 222 4.45 -8.24 17.86
C ILE A 222 4.51 -9.66 18.42
N ALA A 223 4.85 -10.65 17.62
CA ALA A 223 4.91 -12.05 18.04
C ALA A 223 5.87 -12.28 19.22
N ALA A 224 7.00 -11.58 19.22
CA ALA A 224 8.01 -11.70 20.29
C ALA A 224 7.58 -11.06 21.62
N THR A 225 6.72 -10.03 21.60
CA THR A 225 6.42 -9.23 22.80
C THR A 225 4.95 -9.30 23.23
N ARG A 226 4.02 -9.49 22.28
CA ARG A 226 2.57 -9.44 22.49
C ARG A 226 1.84 -10.50 21.63
N PRO A 227 2.02 -11.81 21.93
CA PRO A 227 1.31 -12.89 21.20
C PRO A 227 -0.22 -12.76 21.27
N ASP A 228 -0.76 -12.18 22.34
CA ASP A 228 -2.17 -11.85 22.49
C ASP A 228 -2.68 -10.91 21.37
N VAL A 229 -1.86 -9.94 20.95
CA VAL A 229 -2.17 -9.05 19.84
C VAL A 229 -2.22 -9.82 18.53
N ILE A 230 -1.32 -10.78 18.29
CA ILE A 230 -1.39 -11.66 17.11
C ILE A 230 -2.73 -12.41 17.06
N LYS A 231 -3.24 -12.90 18.19
CA LYS A 231 -4.57 -13.54 18.26
C LYS A 231 -5.68 -12.57 17.87
N THR A 232 -5.65 -11.34 18.39
CA THR A 232 -6.64 -10.31 18.07
C THR A 232 -6.62 -9.95 16.58
N LEU A 233 -5.42 -9.77 16.00
CA LEU A 233 -5.26 -9.44 14.59
C LEU A 233 -5.72 -10.57 13.64
N ALA A 234 -5.51 -11.83 14.04
CA ALA A 234 -5.89 -13.02 13.28
C ALA A 234 -7.36 -13.44 13.49
N ALA A 235 -8.04 -12.86 14.48
CA ALA A 235 -9.45 -13.17 14.72
C ALA A 235 -10.36 -12.52 13.67
N PRO A 236 -11.45 -13.19 13.22
CA PRO A 236 -12.38 -12.65 12.24
C PRO A 236 -13.40 -11.69 12.88
N VAL A 237 -12.91 -10.73 13.65
CA VAL A 237 -13.73 -9.75 14.42
C VAL A 237 -13.71 -8.35 13.82
N TRP A 238 -12.83 -8.08 12.86
CA TRP A 238 -12.63 -6.75 12.30
C TRP A 238 -13.75 -6.39 11.34
N ILE A 239 -14.51 -5.36 11.70
CA ILE A 239 -15.72 -4.94 10.98
C ILE A 239 -15.33 -3.97 9.85
N TYR A 240 -15.73 -4.34 8.63
CA TYR A 240 -15.58 -3.52 7.42
C TYR A 240 -16.94 -3.04 6.93
N ASP A 241 -17.14 -1.72 6.92
CA ASP A 241 -18.35 -1.10 6.38
C ASP A 241 -18.39 -1.25 4.85
N LYS A 242 -19.51 -1.75 4.33
CA LYS A 242 -19.78 -1.85 2.87
C LYS A 242 -20.43 -0.59 2.30
N ASP A 243 -20.57 0.46 3.10
CA ASP A 243 -21.03 1.77 2.65
C ASP A 243 -22.45 1.74 2.02
N LYS A 244 -23.35 0.97 2.64
CA LYS A 244 -24.74 0.80 2.20
C LYS A 244 -25.72 1.31 3.24
N THR A 245 -26.95 1.66 2.79
CA THR A 245 -28.06 2.05 3.67
C THR A 245 -29.24 1.11 3.39
N PRO A 246 -29.73 0.32 4.37
CA PRO A 246 -29.19 0.19 5.74
C PRO A 246 -27.77 -0.36 5.76
N ALA A 247 -27.04 -0.15 6.87
CA ALA A 247 -25.65 -0.55 7.00
C ALA A 247 -25.45 -2.04 6.72
N VAL A 248 -24.54 -2.36 5.84
CA VAL A 248 -24.08 -3.72 5.53
C VAL A 248 -22.61 -3.80 5.81
N TRP A 249 -22.18 -4.78 6.57
CA TRP A 249 -20.80 -4.99 6.93
C TRP A 249 -20.41 -6.47 6.85
N HIS A 250 -19.13 -6.74 6.89
CA HIS A 250 -18.59 -8.09 7.07
C HIS A 250 -17.43 -8.04 8.06
N ALA A 251 -17.21 -9.14 8.74
CA ALA A 251 -16.08 -9.33 9.64
C ALA A 251 -15.05 -10.25 9.00
N ARG A 252 -13.76 -9.91 9.13
CA ARG A 252 -12.65 -10.75 8.70
C ARG A 252 -11.40 -10.43 9.52
N PRO A 253 -10.37 -11.29 9.50
CA PRO A 253 -9.06 -10.95 10.04
C PRO A 253 -8.44 -9.75 9.33
N ILE A 254 -7.42 -9.15 9.94
CA ILE A 254 -6.48 -8.23 9.29
C ILE A 254 -5.08 -8.83 9.16
N LEU A 255 -4.79 -9.87 9.93
CA LEU A 255 -3.60 -10.71 9.80
C LEU A 255 -4.02 -12.09 9.27
N PHE A 256 -3.47 -12.48 8.15
CA PHE A 256 -3.73 -13.75 7.47
C PHE A 256 -2.47 -14.61 7.48
N ARG A 257 -2.64 -15.88 7.14
CA ARG A 257 -1.55 -16.82 6.95
C ARG A 257 -1.60 -17.38 5.53
N GLU A 258 -0.51 -17.20 4.82
CA GLU A 258 -0.27 -17.83 3.51
C GLU A 258 0.64 -19.06 3.71
N PRO A 259 0.31 -20.23 3.10
CA PRO A 259 1.03 -21.47 3.37
C PRO A 259 2.54 -21.44 3.09
N ASN A 260 2.97 -20.77 2.03
CA ASN A 260 4.36 -20.74 1.58
C ASN A 260 5.16 -19.54 2.11
N HIS A 261 4.48 -18.41 2.33
CA HIS A 261 5.11 -17.16 2.72
C HIS A 261 4.82 -16.77 4.19
N GLY A 262 3.87 -17.47 4.85
CA GLY A 262 3.53 -17.25 6.25
C GLY A 262 2.63 -16.02 6.48
N PRO A 263 2.71 -15.38 7.66
CA PRO A 263 1.83 -14.27 8.01
C PRO A 263 1.99 -13.04 7.13
N PHE A 264 0.87 -12.39 6.79
CA PHE A 264 0.81 -11.10 6.11
C PHE A 264 -0.39 -10.28 6.57
N PHE A 265 -0.29 -8.96 6.50
CA PHE A 265 -1.38 -8.04 6.79
C PHE A 265 -2.17 -7.72 5.52
N CYS A 266 -3.48 -7.53 5.68
CA CYS A 266 -4.35 -7.02 4.62
C CYS A 266 -5.48 -6.20 5.24
N PHE A 267 -5.30 -4.89 5.35
CA PHE A 267 -6.29 -3.99 5.94
C PHE A 267 -6.17 -2.55 5.43
N SER A 268 -7.28 -1.85 5.52
CA SER A 268 -7.34 -0.39 5.38
C SER A 268 -7.89 0.21 6.66
N ARG A 269 -7.07 1.01 7.36
CA ARG A 269 -7.46 1.67 8.61
C ARG A 269 -8.75 2.49 8.42
N GLN A 270 -8.89 3.23 7.32
CA GLN A 270 -10.09 4.02 7.02
C GLN A 270 -11.38 3.18 7.04
N LYS A 271 -11.34 1.95 6.56
CA LYS A 271 -12.52 1.07 6.52
C LYS A 271 -12.89 0.53 7.89
N ILE A 272 -11.98 0.60 8.85
CA ILE A 272 -12.14 0.10 10.22
C ILE A 272 -12.50 1.24 11.17
N THR A 273 -11.80 2.38 11.09
CA THR A 273 -11.99 3.53 12.00
C THR A 273 -12.91 4.61 11.45
N GLY A 274 -13.09 4.64 10.13
CA GLY A 274 -13.63 5.81 9.44
C GLY A 274 -12.65 6.97 9.40
N SER A 275 -13.06 8.08 8.82
CA SER A 275 -12.34 9.36 8.82
C SER A 275 -13.34 10.50 8.76
N GLU A 276 -12.89 11.75 8.95
CA GLU A 276 -13.76 12.94 8.81
C GLU A 276 -14.52 12.96 7.47
N HIS A 277 -13.83 12.58 6.39
CA HIS A 277 -14.40 12.56 5.04
C HIS A 277 -15.07 11.23 4.66
N TYR A 278 -14.95 10.24 5.50
CA TYR A 278 -15.54 8.90 5.32
C TYR A 278 -16.00 8.36 6.66
N PRO A 279 -17.05 8.94 7.25
CA PRO A 279 -17.59 8.48 8.53
C PRO A 279 -18.20 7.08 8.37
N LEU A 280 -17.97 6.21 9.34
CA LEU A 280 -18.62 4.90 9.40
C LEU A 280 -20.09 5.05 9.76
N SER A 281 -20.88 4.03 9.40
CA SER A 281 -22.27 3.95 9.88
C SER A 281 -22.31 3.86 11.43
N PRO A 282 -23.17 4.65 12.08
CA PRO A 282 -23.29 4.64 13.54
C PRO A 282 -23.86 3.33 14.09
N THR A 283 -24.43 2.48 13.25
CA THR A 283 -25.04 1.19 13.63
C THR A 283 -24.06 0.02 13.54
N LEU A 284 -22.79 0.25 13.16
CA LEU A 284 -21.79 -0.81 13.15
C LEU A 284 -21.43 -1.25 14.57
N PRO A 285 -21.13 -2.56 14.79
CA PRO A 285 -20.60 -3.04 16.05
C PRO A 285 -19.41 -2.20 16.53
N ALA A 286 -19.32 -1.98 17.85
CA ALA A 286 -18.18 -1.27 18.43
C ALA A 286 -16.91 -2.13 18.36
N MET A 287 -15.77 -1.48 18.14
CA MET A 287 -14.46 -2.07 18.32
C MET A 287 -14.16 -2.20 19.82
N SER A 288 -13.46 -3.24 20.23
CA SER A 288 -12.95 -3.38 21.59
C SER A 288 -11.68 -2.55 21.84
N GLU A 289 -11.30 -2.35 23.11
CA GLU A 289 -10.03 -1.69 23.47
C GLU A 289 -8.82 -2.50 22.98
N GLU A 290 -8.91 -3.84 22.99
CA GLU A 290 -7.86 -4.73 22.47
C GLU A 290 -7.71 -4.64 20.95
N GLU A 291 -8.82 -4.54 20.21
CA GLU A 291 -8.79 -4.31 18.78
C GLU A 291 -8.18 -2.94 18.45
N ALA A 292 -8.57 -1.90 19.20
CA ALA A 292 -8.00 -0.56 19.03
C ALA A 292 -6.49 -0.52 19.32
N GLU A 293 -6.05 -1.20 20.39
CA GLU A 293 -4.62 -1.37 20.70
C GLU A 293 -3.88 -2.09 19.57
N ALA A 294 -4.42 -3.21 19.11
CA ALA A 294 -3.80 -4.05 18.11
C ALA A 294 -3.60 -3.28 16.79
N LEU A 295 -4.60 -2.50 16.37
CA LEU A 295 -4.53 -1.69 15.15
C LEU A 295 -3.47 -0.57 15.25
N ASP A 296 -3.40 0.10 16.42
CA ASP A 296 -2.40 1.14 16.67
C ASP A 296 -1.00 0.54 16.83
N MET A 297 -0.87 -0.65 17.43
CA MET A 297 0.41 -1.35 17.59
C MET A 297 1.04 -1.68 16.22
N VAL A 298 0.26 -2.19 15.27
CA VAL A 298 0.73 -2.41 13.90
C VAL A 298 1.27 -1.11 13.31
N HIS A 299 0.55 0.00 13.47
CA HIS A 299 0.96 1.29 12.93
C HIS A 299 2.27 1.78 13.55
N TYR A 300 2.39 1.79 14.89
CA TYR A 300 3.57 2.36 15.55
C TYR A 300 4.82 1.49 15.41
N ILE A 301 4.68 0.17 15.38
CA ILE A 301 5.81 -0.70 15.06
C ILE A 301 6.24 -0.50 13.59
N ALA A 302 5.30 -0.33 12.66
CA ALA A 302 5.62 -0.01 11.28
C ALA A 302 6.33 1.36 11.16
N GLU A 303 5.90 2.37 11.93
CA GLU A 303 6.54 3.69 11.98
C GLU A 303 7.97 3.60 12.55
N ASP A 304 8.15 2.88 13.67
CA ASP A 304 9.43 2.76 14.37
C ASP A 304 10.49 1.96 13.56
N HIS A 305 10.05 1.05 12.68
CA HIS A 305 10.89 0.17 11.86
C HIS A 305 10.78 0.41 10.35
N GLY A 306 9.99 1.39 9.94
CA GLY A 306 9.75 1.72 8.55
C GLY A 306 10.85 2.57 7.91
N LEU A 307 10.76 2.71 6.61
CA LEU A 307 11.59 3.56 5.77
C LEU A 307 10.73 4.70 5.21
N THR A 308 11.15 5.94 5.44
CA THR A 308 10.56 7.13 4.80
C THR A 308 11.38 7.49 3.57
N MET A 309 10.72 7.66 2.43
CA MET A 309 11.36 7.85 1.13
C MET A 309 10.90 9.12 0.44
N SER A 310 11.85 9.98 0.09
CA SER A 310 11.64 11.09 -0.84
C SER A 310 11.94 10.61 -2.27
N LEU A 311 10.89 10.31 -3.02
CA LEU A 311 10.98 9.92 -4.42
C LEU A 311 11.12 11.14 -5.31
N ARG A 312 11.60 10.95 -6.54
CA ARG A 312 11.81 12.01 -7.56
C ARG A 312 10.88 11.78 -8.76
N PRO A 313 10.54 12.83 -9.52
CA PRO A 313 9.94 12.63 -10.84
C PRO A 313 10.78 11.65 -11.66
N GLY A 314 10.15 10.66 -12.28
CA GLY A 314 10.80 9.59 -13.03
C GLY A 314 11.06 8.29 -12.23
N ASP A 315 10.99 8.32 -10.90
CA ASP A 315 11.08 7.09 -10.11
C ASP A 315 9.82 6.23 -10.31
N MET A 316 10.03 4.93 -10.51
CA MET A 316 8.97 3.93 -10.41
C MET A 316 9.21 3.08 -9.17
N LEU A 317 8.30 3.14 -8.22
CA LEU A 317 8.33 2.32 -7.01
C LEU A 317 7.41 1.12 -7.18
N PHE A 318 7.96 -0.06 -6.98
CA PHE A 318 7.26 -1.34 -7.03
C PHE A 318 7.38 -2.05 -5.69
N TYR A 319 6.30 -2.59 -5.18
CA TYR A 319 6.35 -3.45 -3.99
C TYR A 319 5.22 -4.46 -3.92
N ASN A 320 5.53 -5.59 -3.29
CA ASN A 320 4.54 -6.58 -2.90
C ASN A 320 3.72 -6.02 -1.75
N ASN A 321 2.46 -5.72 -2.04
CA ASN A 321 1.55 -5.08 -1.11
C ASN A 321 1.20 -5.97 0.11
N LEU A 322 1.40 -7.29 0.02
CA LEU A 322 1.20 -8.22 1.13
C LEU A 322 2.45 -8.35 2.02
N ALA A 323 3.64 -8.18 1.43
CA ALA A 323 4.92 -8.18 2.16
C ALA A 323 5.25 -6.83 2.80
N VAL A 324 4.62 -5.74 2.36
CA VAL A 324 4.96 -4.36 2.74
C VAL A 324 3.71 -3.60 3.16
N LEU A 325 3.73 -3.06 4.37
CA LEU A 325 2.80 -2.03 4.81
C LEU A 325 3.26 -0.69 4.26
N HIS A 326 2.33 0.12 3.78
CA HIS A 326 2.66 1.42 3.22
C HIS A 326 1.79 2.55 3.75
N GLY A 327 2.34 3.74 3.70
CA GLY A 327 1.69 4.98 4.10
C GLY A 327 2.27 6.18 3.37
N ARG A 328 1.85 7.36 3.75
CA ARG A 328 2.30 8.61 3.15
C ARG A 328 2.19 9.75 4.15
N ASN A 329 3.22 10.58 4.24
CA ASN A 329 3.16 11.82 5.00
C ASN A 329 2.19 12.82 4.37
N ALA A 330 1.64 13.71 5.18
CA ALA A 330 0.86 14.83 4.69
C ALA A 330 1.70 15.70 3.74
N PHE A 331 1.05 16.38 2.81
CA PHE A 331 1.74 17.24 1.86
C PHE A 331 0.96 18.51 1.49
N THR A 332 1.68 19.47 0.98
CA THR A 332 1.12 20.68 0.37
C THR A 332 1.70 20.88 -1.03
N ASN A 333 0.84 21.24 -1.96
CA ASN A 333 1.22 21.65 -3.31
C ASN A 333 1.51 23.15 -3.36
N ASN A 334 2.27 23.57 -4.38
CA ASN A 334 2.48 24.98 -4.64
C ASN A 334 1.21 25.63 -5.23
N GLU A 335 0.85 26.83 -4.79
CA GLU A 335 -0.28 27.60 -5.31
C GLU A 335 -0.11 27.96 -6.79
N THR A 336 1.12 28.15 -7.25
CA THR A 336 1.44 28.44 -8.66
C THR A 336 1.26 27.23 -9.59
N GLY A 337 1.02 26.04 -9.05
CA GLY A 337 0.82 24.81 -9.83
C GLY A 337 2.11 24.17 -10.38
N THR A 338 3.29 24.68 -10.01
CA THR A 338 4.59 24.21 -10.51
C THR A 338 5.13 22.99 -9.76
N HIS A 339 4.59 22.65 -8.60
CA HIS A 339 4.91 21.45 -7.82
C HIS A 339 3.60 20.89 -7.26
N ARG A 340 2.99 20.00 -8.04
CA ARG A 340 1.74 19.34 -7.69
C ARG A 340 2.00 17.84 -7.67
N ARG A 341 1.90 17.25 -6.48
CA ARG A 341 2.05 15.80 -6.35
C ARG A 341 1.15 15.08 -7.34
N HIS A 342 1.76 14.34 -8.25
CA HIS A 342 1.08 13.53 -9.26
C HIS A 342 1.81 12.20 -9.41
N ILE A 343 1.11 11.11 -9.14
CA ILE A 343 1.63 9.75 -9.27
C ILE A 343 0.62 8.93 -10.09
N LEU A 344 1.12 8.16 -11.04
CA LEU A 344 0.35 7.12 -11.70
C LEU A 344 0.44 5.85 -10.84
N ARG A 345 -0.67 5.16 -10.65
CA ARG A 345 -0.73 3.89 -9.91
C ARG A 345 -1.37 2.80 -10.76
N LEU A 346 -0.73 1.62 -10.77
CA LEU A 346 -1.26 0.37 -11.29
C LEU A 346 -1.22 -0.69 -10.19
N TRP A 347 -2.15 -1.61 -10.24
CA TRP A 347 -2.16 -2.86 -9.51
C TRP A 347 -1.92 -3.99 -10.50
N VAL A 348 -0.93 -4.84 -10.25
CA VAL A 348 -0.64 -5.96 -11.12
C VAL A 348 -0.54 -7.27 -10.33
N ARG A 349 -0.82 -8.38 -11.00
CA ARG A 349 -0.70 -9.73 -10.50
C ARG A 349 0.07 -10.57 -11.49
N ASN A 350 1.08 -11.27 -11.00
CA ASN A 350 1.78 -12.32 -11.70
C ASN A 350 1.24 -13.67 -11.20
N GLU A 351 0.55 -14.43 -12.06
CA GLU A 351 -0.11 -15.67 -11.63
C GLU A 351 0.88 -16.75 -11.17
N GLU A 352 2.09 -16.75 -11.75
CA GLU A 352 3.11 -17.75 -11.41
C GLU A 352 3.66 -17.53 -9.99
N HIS A 353 3.81 -16.28 -9.57
CA HIS A 353 4.49 -15.91 -8.33
C HIS A 353 3.56 -15.38 -7.23
N ALA A 354 2.30 -15.09 -7.56
CA ALA A 354 1.37 -14.46 -6.63
C ALA A 354 1.13 -15.31 -5.38
N TRP A 355 1.08 -14.62 -4.25
CA TRP A 355 0.73 -15.26 -2.99
C TRP A 355 -0.74 -15.70 -2.98
N GLN A 356 -1.01 -16.81 -2.31
CA GLN A 356 -2.39 -17.27 -2.14
C GLN A 356 -3.09 -16.39 -1.10
N THR A 357 -4.14 -15.71 -1.53
CA THR A 357 -4.98 -14.89 -0.66
C THR A 357 -6.32 -15.59 -0.42
N PRO A 358 -6.90 -15.47 0.79
CA PRO A 358 -8.17 -16.09 1.13
C PRO A 358 -9.36 -15.47 0.40
#